data_e9a6f252f70c7774ab94fba2ba065382
#
_entry.id   e9a6f252f70c7774ab94fba2ba065382
#
_cell.length_a   1.000
_cell.length_b   1.000
_cell.length_c   1.000
_cell.angle_alpha   90.00
_cell.angle_beta   90.00
_cell.angle_gamma   90.00
#
_symmetry.space_group_name_H-M   'P 1'
#
loop_
_entity.id
_entity.type
_entity.pdbx_description
1 polymer ?
#
loop_
_entity_poly.entity_id
_entity_poly.type
_entity_poly.pdbx_seq_one_letter_code
_entity_poly.pdbx_strand_id
1 'polypeptide(L)'
;LILLCLWMTFAQADTNSLVTQNEFIKKMESQYNFDSTYLKNLFDQVIVSETILKAISKPAEKRLSWYKYKDIFLNQKRINEGVIFLNKNWKKLQAAEKKFGVPAEIITAIIGVETFYGRIAGSYRVVDALNTLGFYYPKRAAFFRKEFEQFLLLAREQGFDPLTLKGSYAGAMGMPQFISSSYRHYAIDFDGDNIIDIWNNSNDAIGSVANYFAEHGWQKDKPIIAKVEVNGERYKNVLGK
;
A
#
# COMPACT_ATOMS: atom_id res chain seq x y z
N LEU A 1 -6.64 -0.10 -7.22
CA LEU A 1 -6.26 -0.71 -5.95
C LEU A 1 -5.94 -2.16 -6.22
N ILE A 2 -4.79 -2.41 -6.81
CA ILE A 2 -4.24 -3.77 -6.81
C ILE A 2 -3.77 -3.99 -5.39
N LEU A 3 -4.69 -4.37 -4.51
CA LEU A 3 -4.31 -5.26 -3.44
C LEU A 3 -3.67 -6.45 -4.15
N LEU A 4 -2.34 -6.46 -4.24
CA LEU A 4 -1.60 -7.69 -4.46
C LEU A 4 -2.13 -8.66 -3.42
N CYS A 5 -3.06 -9.51 -3.85
CA CYS A 5 -3.55 -10.62 -3.06
C CYS A 5 -2.36 -11.52 -2.83
N LEU A 6 -1.63 -11.28 -1.76
CA LEU A 6 -0.87 -12.34 -1.14
C LEU A 6 -1.88 -13.45 -0.84
N TRP A 7 -1.84 -14.48 -1.66
CA TRP A 7 -2.39 -15.79 -1.37
C TRP A 7 -1.61 -16.36 -0.19
N MET A 8 -2.00 -15.96 1.01
CA MET A 8 -1.65 -16.71 2.21
C MET A 8 -2.81 -17.61 2.54
N THR A 9 -2.53 -18.90 2.52
CA THR A 9 -3.30 -20.02 3.02
C THR A 9 -4.20 -19.62 4.19
N PHE A 10 -5.46 -20.01 4.10
CA PHE A 10 -6.41 -20.02 5.21
C PHE A 10 -5.83 -20.88 6.35
N ALA A 11 -5.19 -20.22 7.29
CA ALA A 11 -4.82 -20.83 8.55
C ALA A 11 -5.75 -20.23 9.61
N GLN A 12 -6.54 -21.11 10.19
CA GLN A 12 -7.14 -21.08 11.51
C GLN A 12 -7.85 -19.76 11.91
N ALA A 13 -9.15 -19.89 12.10
CA ALA A 13 -9.95 -18.93 12.86
C ALA A 13 -9.39 -18.88 14.30
N ASP A 14 -8.47 -17.92 14.52
CA ASP A 14 -8.09 -17.54 15.86
C ASP A 14 -9.33 -17.00 16.57
N THR A 15 -9.65 -17.60 17.70
CA THR A 15 -10.56 -17.04 18.71
C THR A 15 -9.93 -15.72 19.19
N ASN A 16 -10.19 -14.65 18.45
CA ASN A 16 -9.70 -13.32 18.74
C ASN A 16 -10.31 -12.82 20.05
N SER A 17 -9.57 -12.94 21.13
CA SER A 17 -9.75 -12.01 22.24
C SER A 17 -9.60 -10.60 21.67
N LEU A 18 -10.57 -9.73 21.89
CA LEU A 18 -10.53 -8.33 21.48
C LEU A 18 -9.34 -7.67 22.20
N VAL A 19 -8.21 -7.61 21.53
CA VAL A 19 -7.05 -6.85 22.02
C VAL A 19 -7.49 -5.40 22.16
N THR A 20 -7.42 -4.86 23.35
CA THR A 20 -7.79 -3.48 23.64
C THR A 20 -6.70 -2.51 23.21
N GLN A 21 -7.04 -1.25 23.03
CA GLN A 21 -6.04 -0.20 22.80
C GLN A 21 -5.02 -0.13 23.95
N ASN A 22 -5.45 -0.38 25.20
CA ASN A 22 -4.55 -0.41 26.35
C ASN A 22 -3.51 -1.55 26.28
N GLU A 23 -3.91 -2.72 25.82
CA GLU A 23 -2.97 -3.84 25.59
C GLU A 23 -2.00 -3.53 24.47
N PHE A 24 -2.48 -2.87 23.41
CA PHE A 24 -1.63 -2.39 22.32
C PHE A 24 -0.60 -1.35 22.82
N ILE A 25 -1.03 -0.36 23.61
CA ILE A 25 -0.13 0.64 24.23
C ILE A 25 0.95 -0.04 25.07
N LYS A 26 0.56 -0.97 25.95
CA LYS A 26 1.51 -1.74 26.77
C LYS A 26 2.53 -2.51 25.93
N LYS A 27 2.07 -3.09 24.82
CA LYS A 27 2.95 -3.77 23.85
C LYS A 27 3.94 -2.79 23.23
N MET A 28 3.48 -1.65 22.74
CA MET A 28 4.33 -0.64 22.12
C MET A 28 5.37 -0.06 23.09
N GLU A 29 4.98 0.13 24.34
CA GLU A 29 5.89 0.53 25.42
C GLU A 29 6.95 -0.54 25.68
N SER A 30 6.54 -1.79 25.94
CA SER A 30 7.44 -2.86 26.36
C SER A 30 8.36 -3.37 25.23
N GLN A 31 7.87 -3.45 23.99
CA GLN A 31 8.63 -4.03 22.87
C GLN A 31 9.40 -2.98 22.06
N TYR A 32 8.90 -1.75 22.00
CA TYR A 32 9.44 -0.74 21.11
C TYR A 32 9.83 0.56 21.83
N ASN A 33 9.73 0.58 23.16
CA ASN A 33 10.13 1.71 23.99
C ASN A 33 9.42 3.02 23.60
N PHE A 34 8.11 2.94 23.33
CA PHE A 34 7.28 4.13 23.18
C PHE A 34 6.88 4.69 24.55
N ASP A 35 6.79 6.00 24.65
CA ASP A 35 6.18 6.65 25.81
C ASP A 35 4.68 6.36 25.84
N SER A 36 4.21 5.78 26.95
CA SER A 36 2.80 5.40 27.09
C SER A 36 1.87 6.62 27.21
N THR A 37 2.37 7.75 27.72
CA THR A 37 1.62 9.01 27.79
C THR A 37 1.45 9.59 26.40
N TYR A 38 2.51 9.60 25.59
CA TYR A 38 2.44 9.98 24.17
C TYR A 38 1.39 9.15 23.41
N LEU A 39 1.42 7.82 23.58
CA LEU A 39 0.47 6.95 22.90
C LEU A 39 -0.98 7.17 23.35
N LYS A 40 -1.23 7.37 24.63
CA LYS A 40 -2.55 7.72 25.15
C LYS A 40 -3.07 9.01 24.54
N ASN A 41 -2.25 10.06 24.54
CA ASN A 41 -2.59 11.34 23.93
C ASN A 41 -2.83 11.22 22.41
N LEU A 42 -2.12 10.31 21.72
CA LEU A 42 -2.37 10.01 20.33
C LEU A 42 -3.73 9.34 20.13
N PHE A 43 -4.04 8.31 20.93
CA PHE A 43 -5.32 7.59 20.87
C PHE A 43 -6.52 8.48 21.19
N ASP A 44 -6.36 9.47 22.07
CA ASP A 44 -7.41 10.46 22.38
C ASP A 44 -7.76 11.35 21.16
N GLN A 45 -6.86 11.47 20.18
CA GLN A 45 -7.04 12.27 18.96
C GLN A 45 -7.43 11.43 17.74
N VAL A 46 -7.46 10.11 17.88
CA VAL A 46 -7.79 9.18 16.79
C VAL A 46 -9.30 8.99 16.70
N ILE A 47 -9.81 8.98 15.48
CA ILE A 47 -11.25 8.87 15.21
C ILE A 47 -11.57 7.47 14.68
N VAL A 48 -12.59 6.83 15.29
CA VAL A 48 -13.20 5.62 14.73
C VAL A 48 -14.17 6.02 13.61
N SER A 49 -13.96 5.52 12.40
CA SER A 49 -14.68 5.95 11.20
C SER A 49 -15.60 4.87 10.63
N GLU A 50 -16.90 5.11 10.70
CA GLU A 50 -17.88 4.23 10.04
C GLU A 50 -17.73 4.19 8.51
N THR A 51 -17.25 5.27 7.88
CA THR A 51 -17.01 5.29 6.44
C THR A 51 -15.92 4.31 6.03
N ILE A 52 -14.89 4.17 6.86
CA ILE A 52 -13.82 3.17 6.67
C ILE A 52 -14.39 1.75 6.80
N LEU A 53 -15.21 1.49 7.83
CA LEU A 53 -15.86 0.17 8.01
C LEU A 53 -16.79 -0.19 6.86
N LYS A 54 -17.52 0.79 6.33
CA LYS A 54 -18.37 0.61 5.14
C LYS A 54 -17.54 0.36 3.87
N ALA A 55 -16.44 1.10 3.68
CA ALA A 55 -15.58 0.96 2.52
C ALA A 55 -14.89 -0.42 2.46
N ILE A 56 -14.30 -0.88 3.57
CA ILE A 56 -13.62 -2.18 3.63
C ILE A 56 -14.57 -3.37 3.44
N SER A 57 -15.86 -3.19 3.78
CA SER A 57 -16.87 -4.24 3.65
C SER A 57 -17.41 -4.41 2.22
N LYS A 58 -17.18 -3.44 1.33
CA LYS A 58 -17.72 -3.41 -0.04
C LYS A 58 -16.67 -3.01 -1.08
N PRO A 59 -15.58 -3.77 -1.23
CA PRO A 59 -14.55 -3.44 -2.20
C PRO A 59 -15.09 -3.54 -3.64
N ALA A 60 -14.69 -2.59 -4.49
CA ALA A 60 -15.19 -2.45 -5.85
C ALA A 60 -14.82 -3.68 -6.72
N GLU A 61 -13.67 -4.28 -6.48
CA GLU A 61 -13.11 -5.42 -7.21
C GLU A 61 -14.02 -6.65 -7.17
N LYS A 62 -14.77 -6.83 -6.10
CA LYS A 62 -15.70 -7.96 -5.96
C LYS A 62 -17.01 -7.81 -6.73
N ARG A 63 -17.26 -6.64 -7.33
CA ARG A 63 -18.55 -6.30 -7.96
C ARG A 63 -18.49 -6.08 -9.47
N LEU A 64 -17.29 -5.88 -10.01
CA LEU A 64 -17.11 -5.60 -11.42
C LEU A 64 -16.55 -6.81 -12.16
N SER A 65 -17.09 -7.11 -13.35
CA SER A 65 -16.43 -8.02 -14.27
C SER A 65 -15.10 -7.40 -14.74
N TRP A 66 -14.14 -8.25 -15.15
CA TRP A 66 -12.86 -7.79 -15.68
C TRP A 66 -13.02 -6.74 -16.79
N TYR A 67 -13.99 -6.94 -17.67
CA TYR A 67 -14.27 -6.03 -18.76
C TYR A 67 -14.58 -4.61 -18.30
N LYS A 68 -15.39 -4.45 -17.23
CA LYS A 68 -15.70 -3.13 -16.64
C LYS A 68 -14.57 -2.64 -15.73
N TYR A 69 -13.87 -3.54 -15.06
CA TYR A 69 -12.78 -3.20 -14.15
C TYR A 69 -11.59 -2.60 -14.87
N LYS A 70 -11.16 -3.21 -15.99
CA LYS A 70 -10.04 -2.69 -16.79
C LYS A 70 -10.24 -1.26 -17.28
N ASP A 71 -11.48 -0.86 -17.60
CA ASP A 71 -11.79 0.47 -18.15
C ASP A 71 -11.56 1.59 -17.11
N ILE A 72 -11.51 1.26 -15.82
CA ILE A 72 -11.11 2.20 -14.76
C ILE A 72 -9.67 2.67 -14.98
N PHE A 73 -8.80 1.76 -15.46
CA PHE A 73 -7.36 2.00 -15.60
C PHE A 73 -6.94 2.23 -17.04
N LEU A 74 -7.54 1.52 -18.00
CA LEU A 74 -7.17 1.56 -19.41
C LEU A 74 -8.06 2.53 -20.19
N ASN A 75 -7.95 3.82 -19.87
CA ASN A 75 -8.64 4.88 -20.61
C ASN A 75 -7.65 5.95 -21.08
N GLN A 76 -8.03 6.67 -22.15
CA GLN A 76 -7.15 7.63 -22.80
C GLN A 76 -6.60 8.70 -21.87
N LYS A 77 -7.40 9.15 -20.89
CA LYS A 77 -6.96 10.16 -19.93
C LYS A 77 -5.79 9.63 -19.07
N ARG A 78 -5.90 8.41 -18.53
CA ARG A 78 -4.82 7.81 -17.74
C ARG A 78 -3.58 7.54 -18.59
N ILE A 79 -3.74 7.09 -19.82
CA ILE A 79 -2.62 6.87 -20.75
C ILE A 79 -1.88 8.18 -21.01
N ASN A 80 -2.60 9.24 -21.35
CA ASN A 80 -1.99 10.56 -21.61
C ASN A 80 -1.26 11.11 -20.39
N GLU A 81 -1.86 11.00 -19.20
CA GLU A 81 -1.23 11.42 -17.95
C GLU A 81 0.00 10.57 -17.61
N GLY A 82 0.00 9.30 -17.99
CA GLY A 82 1.16 8.41 -17.87
C GLY A 82 2.33 8.87 -18.72
N VAL A 83 2.06 9.26 -19.95
CA VAL A 83 3.10 9.83 -20.84
C VAL A 83 3.65 11.13 -20.26
N ILE A 84 2.78 11.99 -19.71
CA ILE A 84 3.22 13.23 -19.04
C ILE A 84 4.09 12.93 -17.82
N PHE A 85 3.67 12.00 -16.96
CA PHE A 85 4.42 11.60 -15.77
C PHE A 85 5.79 11.01 -16.15
N LEU A 86 5.81 10.09 -17.12
CA LEU A 86 7.03 9.46 -17.62
C LEU A 86 8.02 10.50 -18.14
N ASN A 87 7.58 11.41 -19.01
CA ASN A 87 8.44 12.46 -19.56
C ASN A 87 8.96 13.42 -18.48
N LYS A 88 8.08 13.84 -17.56
CA LYS A 88 8.46 14.72 -16.43
C LYS A 88 9.52 14.09 -15.52
N ASN A 89 9.45 12.79 -15.30
CA ASN A 89 10.31 12.05 -14.39
C ASN A 89 11.36 11.18 -15.11
N TRP A 90 11.61 11.40 -16.40
CA TRP A 90 12.41 10.50 -17.23
C TRP A 90 13.78 10.16 -16.63
N LYS A 91 14.54 11.16 -16.18
CA LYS A 91 15.86 10.97 -15.57
C LYS A 91 15.80 10.10 -14.31
N LYS A 92 14.79 10.29 -13.49
CA LYS A 92 14.58 9.52 -12.25
C LYS A 92 14.23 8.06 -12.56
N LEU A 93 13.33 7.88 -13.51
CA LEU A 93 12.89 6.54 -13.98
C LEU A 93 14.06 5.78 -14.61
N GLN A 94 14.86 6.41 -15.47
CA GLN A 94 16.07 5.79 -16.02
C GLN A 94 17.08 5.41 -14.95
N ALA A 95 17.27 6.24 -13.93
CA ALA A 95 18.17 5.94 -12.81
C ALA A 95 17.65 4.71 -12.01
N ALA A 96 16.35 4.62 -11.76
CA ALA A 96 15.73 3.50 -11.09
C ALA A 96 15.81 2.21 -11.94
N GLU A 97 15.51 2.29 -13.23
CA GLU A 97 15.66 1.18 -14.18
C GLU A 97 17.11 0.67 -14.23
N LYS A 98 18.09 1.59 -14.32
CA LYS A 98 19.51 1.21 -14.29
C LYS A 98 19.91 0.51 -13.00
N LYS A 99 19.40 0.97 -11.85
CA LYS A 99 19.76 0.43 -10.53
C LYS A 99 19.08 -0.90 -10.22
N PHE A 100 17.78 -1.03 -10.56
CA PHE A 100 16.93 -2.15 -10.13
C PHE A 100 16.53 -3.09 -11.28
N GLY A 101 16.77 -2.72 -12.53
CA GLY A 101 16.41 -3.53 -13.69
C GLY A 101 14.92 -3.55 -14.02
N VAL A 102 14.11 -2.69 -13.38
CA VAL A 102 12.66 -2.58 -13.61
C VAL A 102 12.42 -1.49 -14.67
N PRO A 103 11.76 -1.77 -15.80
CA PRO A 103 11.55 -0.78 -16.88
C PRO A 103 10.78 0.45 -16.39
N ALA A 104 11.18 1.62 -16.91
CA ALA A 104 10.58 2.91 -16.60
C ALA A 104 9.05 2.90 -16.79
N GLU A 105 8.57 2.21 -17.83
CA GLU A 105 7.15 2.08 -18.16
C GLU A 105 6.38 1.28 -17.09
N ILE A 106 7.01 0.25 -16.51
CA ILE A 106 6.39 -0.58 -15.47
C ILE A 106 6.25 0.24 -14.17
N ILE A 107 7.31 0.94 -13.76
CA ILE A 107 7.27 1.82 -12.59
C ILE A 107 6.18 2.88 -12.77
N THR A 108 6.13 3.50 -13.94
CA THR A 108 5.11 4.50 -14.30
C THR A 108 3.71 3.92 -14.25
N ALA A 109 3.51 2.72 -14.81
CA ALA A 109 2.21 2.05 -14.84
C ALA A 109 1.69 1.73 -13.43
N ILE A 110 2.55 1.24 -12.53
CA ILE A 110 2.18 0.97 -11.14
C ILE A 110 1.72 2.25 -10.45
N ILE A 111 2.51 3.33 -10.49
CA ILE A 111 2.13 4.61 -9.88
C ILE A 111 0.84 5.17 -10.51
N GLY A 112 0.65 4.92 -11.82
CA GLY A 112 -0.57 5.28 -12.53
C GLY A 112 -1.79 4.52 -12.07
N VAL A 113 -1.69 3.21 -11.87
CA VAL A 113 -2.78 2.36 -11.39
C VAL A 113 -3.11 2.71 -9.94
N GLU A 114 -2.12 2.79 -9.08
CA GLU A 114 -2.29 2.98 -7.63
C GLU A 114 -2.89 4.34 -7.30
N THR A 115 -2.36 5.42 -7.86
CA THR A 115 -2.72 6.76 -7.40
C THR A 115 -3.01 7.77 -8.52
N PHE A 116 -3.18 7.31 -9.75
CA PHE A 116 -3.29 8.22 -10.88
C PHE A 116 -2.14 9.24 -10.90
N TYR A 117 -0.92 8.70 -10.83
CA TYR A 117 0.33 9.46 -10.82
C TYR A 117 0.46 10.44 -9.63
N GLY A 118 0.06 9.98 -8.45
CA GLY A 118 0.11 10.76 -7.20
C GLY A 118 -1.08 11.68 -6.95
N ARG A 119 -2.06 11.76 -7.86
CA ARG A 119 -3.22 12.67 -7.72
C ARG A 119 -4.30 12.15 -6.76
N ILE A 120 -4.39 10.84 -6.57
CA ILE A 120 -5.43 10.18 -5.77
C ILE A 120 -4.75 9.18 -4.81
N ALA A 121 -4.00 9.69 -3.85
CA ALA A 121 -3.26 8.87 -2.88
C ALA A 121 -4.06 8.56 -1.59
N GLY A 122 -5.35 8.93 -1.57
CA GLY A 122 -6.20 8.79 -0.39
C GLY A 122 -6.28 10.06 0.45
N SER A 123 -7.36 10.16 1.23
CA SER A 123 -7.66 11.35 2.04
C SER A 123 -7.89 11.05 3.52
N TYR A 124 -7.88 9.78 3.92
CA TYR A 124 -8.04 9.36 5.31
C TYR A 124 -6.72 9.55 6.06
N ARG A 125 -6.77 9.99 7.32
CA ARG A 125 -5.59 9.86 8.18
C ARG A 125 -5.28 8.38 8.34
N VAL A 126 -4.03 8.01 8.12
CA VAL A 126 -3.59 6.60 8.21
C VAL A 126 -3.81 6.05 9.63
N VAL A 127 -3.54 6.87 10.63
CA VAL A 127 -3.76 6.52 12.03
C VAL A 127 -5.21 6.16 12.32
N ASP A 128 -6.18 6.92 11.78
CA ASP A 128 -7.62 6.63 11.93
C ASP A 128 -8.01 5.34 11.22
N ALA A 129 -7.48 5.14 10.00
CA ALA A 129 -7.76 3.94 9.23
C ALA A 129 -7.26 2.67 9.95
N LEU A 130 -6.01 2.69 10.41
CA LEU A 130 -5.41 1.54 11.09
C LEU A 130 -6.03 1.30 12.47
N ASN A 131 -6.35 2.36 13.22
CA ASN A 131 -7.07 2.23 14.49
C ASN A 131 -8.47 1.63 14.26
N THR A 132 -9.25 2.20 13.32
CA THR A 132 -10.60 1.71 13.03
C THR A 132 -10.58 0.24 12.63
N LEU A 133 -9.69 -0.15 11.73
CA LEU A 133 -9.62 -1.52 11.24
C LEU A 133 -8.96 -2.49 12.23
N GLY A 134 -8.02 -2.00 13.01
CA GLY A 134 -7.30 -2.81 14.00
C GLY A 134 -8.12 -3.16 15.23
N PHE A 135 -9.06 -2.30 15.62
CA PHE A 135 -9.83 -2.50 16.86
C PHE A 135 -11.32 -2.71 16.62
N TYR A 136 -11.87 -2.31 15.47
CA TYR A 136 -13.32 -2.35 15.20
C TYR A 136 -13.69 -3.17 13.96
N TYR A 137 -12.71 -3.85 13.31
CA TYR A 137 -12.98 -4.75 12.17
C TYR A 137 -12.45 -6.16 12.44
N PRO A 138 -13.22 -7.05 13.12
CA PRO A 138 -12.74 -8.35 13.62
C PRO A 138 -12.10 -9.25 12.57
N LYS A 139 -12.61 -9.26 11.32
CA LYS A 139 -12.15 -10.17 10.25
C LYS A 139 -10.65 -10.07 9.94
N ARG A 140 -10.02 -8.91 10.16
CA ARG A 140 -8.60 -8.68 9.88
C ARG A 140 -7.94 -7.81 10.95
N ALA A 141 -8.51 -7.75 12.15
CA ALA A 141 -8.03 -6.88 13.22
C ALA A 141 -6.55 -7.12 13.55
N ALA A 142 -6.11 -8.37 13.66
CA ALA A 142 -4.72 -8.71 13.94
C ALA A 142 -3.75 -8.16 12.89
N PHE A 143 -4.10 -8.27 11.60
CA PHE A 143 -3.32 -7.70 10.51
C PHE A 143 -3.22 -6.18 10.63
N PHE A 144 -4.34 -5.48 10.82
CA PHE A 144 -4.33 -4.02 10.89
C PHE A 144 -3.65 -3.49 12.16
N ARG A 145 -3.72 -4.20 13.29
CA ARG A 145 -2.93 -3.85 14.48
C ARG A 145 -1.43 -3.98 14.22
N LYS A 146 -1.00 -5.03 13.50
CA LYS A 146 0.40 -5.16 13.11
C LYS A 146 0.85 -4.02 12.17
N GLU A 147 0.01 -3.65 11.21
CA GLU A 147 0.29 -2.49 10.35
C GLU A 147 0.32 -1.18 11.14
N PHE A 148 -0.50 -1.05 12.20
CA PHE A 148 -0.50 0.10 13.08
C PHE A 148 0.81 0.19 13.90
N GLU A 149 1.33 -0.93 14.39
CA GLU A 149 2.66 -0.99 15.00
C GLU A 149 3.73 -0.48 14.04
N GLN A 150 3.73 -0.99 12.81
CA GLN A 150 4.68 -0.58 11.77
C GLN A 150 4.53 0.91 11.40
N PHE A 151 3.30 1.42 11.40
CA PHE A 151 3.02 2.83 11.14
C PHE A 151 3.59 3.77 12.20
N LEU A 152 3.41 3.43 13.48
CA LEU A 152 3.99 4.22 14.58
C LEU A 152 5.51 4.19 14.57
N LEU A 153 6.09 3.04 14.22
CA LEU A 153 7.54 2.89 14.09
C LEU A 153 8.07 3.74 12.94
N LEU A 154 7.48 3.64 11.74
CA LEU A 154 7.93 4.46 10.61
C LEU A 154 7.77 5.97 10.87
N ALA A 155 6.68 6.39 11.53
CA ALA A 155 6.47 7.79 11.87
C ALA A 155 7.58 8.31 12.81
N ARG A 156 7.96 7.52 13.80
CA ARG A 156 9.09 7.83 14.69
C ARG A 156 10.44 7.84 13.95
N GLU A 157 10.68 6.84 13.11
CA GLU A 157 11.93 6.68 12.35
C GLU A 157 12.16 7.83 11.36
N GLN A 158 11.10 8.32 10.74
CA GLN A 158 11.15 9.41 9.76
C GLN A 158 10.88 10.80 10.36
N GLY A 159 10.55 10.88 11.65
CA GLY A 159 10.19 12.14 12.29
C GLY A 159 8.85 12.71 11.82
N PHE A 160 7.96 11.88 11.29
CA PHE A 160 6.63 12.31 10.84
C PHE A 160 5.64 12.40 12.01
N ASP A 161 4.75 13.38 11.93
CA ASP A 161 3.57 13.43 12.80
C ASP A 161 2.52 12.41 12.30
N PRO A 162 2.22 11.33 13.07
CA PRO A 162 1.26 10.31 12.64
C PRO A 162 -0.16 10.84 12.44
N LEU A 163 -0.52 11.98 13.02
CA LEU A 163 -1.83 12.61 12.86
C LEU A 163 -2.00 13.31 11.51
N THR A 164 -0.91 13.57 10.78
CA THR A 164 -0.95 14.32 9.50
C THR A 164 -0.89 13.43 8.26
N LEU A 165 -0.32 12.23 8.37
CA LEU A 165 -0.12 11.33 7.23
C LEU A 165 -1.46 10.82 6.68
N LYS A 166 -1.65 11.00 5.37
CA LYS A 166 -2.86 10.58 4.67
C LYS A 166 -2.60 9.39 3.76
N GLY A 167 -3.65 8.60 3.56
CA GLY A 167 -3.62 7.41 2.73
C GLY A 167 -5.02 6.93 2.36
N SER A 168 -5.11 5.67 1.92
CA SER A 168 -6.38 5.02 1.62
C SER A 168 -7.17 4.68 2.89
N TYR A 169 -8.44 4.32 2.72
CA TYR A 169 -9.27 3.80 3.81
C TYR A 169 -8.71 2.54 4.49
N ALA A 170 -7.78 1.85 3.83
CA ALA A 170 -7.11 0.65 4.36
C ALA A 170 -5.68 0.94 4.87
N GLY A 171 -5.27 2.21 4.96
CA GLY A 171 -3.97 2.61 5.48
C GLY A 171 -2.82 2.48 4.48
N ALA A 172 -3.10 2.34 3.18
CA ALA A 172 -2.06 2.38 2.15
C ALA A 172 -1.64 3.83 1.86
N MET A 173 -0.33 4.06 1.67
CA MET A 173 0.30 5.37 1.75
C MET A 173 1.05 5.76 0.48
N GLY A 174 1.04 7.06 0.20
CA GLY A 174 1.85 7.69 -0.83
C GLY A 174 1.52 7.28 -2.26
N MET A 175 2.36 7.68 -3.22
CA MET A 175 2.18 7.36 -4.64
C MET A 175 2.16 5.85 -4.93
N PRO A 176 2.99 5.00 -4.26
CA PRO A 176 3.00 3.56 -4.48
C PRO A 176 1.94 2.78 -3.69
N GLN A 177 1.13 3.44 -2.84
CA GLN A 177 0.14 2.80 -1.98
C GLN A 177 0.74 1.68 -1.10
N PHE A 178 1.89 1.93 -0.50
CA PHE A 178 2.50 1.00 0.44
C PHE A 178 1.75 0.95 1.76
N ILE A 179 1.50 -0.26 2.27
CA ILE A 179 1.12 -0.46 3.68
C ILE A 179 2.34 -0.20 4.58
N SER A 180 2.14 -0.02 5.85
CA SER A 180 3.20 0.42 6.78
C SER A 180 4.39 -0.53 6.83
N SER A 181 4.16 -1.84 6.82
CA SER A 181 5.22 -2.83 6.76
C SER A 181 5.99 -2.79 5.44
N SER A 182 5.29 -2.59 4.32
CA SER A 182 5.93 -2.44 3.01
C SER A 182 6.76 -1.16 2.92
N TYR A 183 6.28 -0.05 3.50
CA TYR A 183 7.08 1.17 3.59
C TYR A 183 8.40 0.91 4.33
N ARG A 184 8.36 0.33 5.51
CA ARG A 184 9.57 0.08 6.32
C ARG A 184 10.57 -0.90 5.69
N HIS A 185 10.09 -1.81 4.82
CA HIS A 185 10.97 -2.79 4.15
C HIS A 185 11.48 -2.32 2.79
N TYR A 186 10.67 -1.58 2.04
CA TYR A 186 10.93 -1.36 0.61
C TYR A 186 11.02 0.11 0.21
N ALA A 187 10.49 1.04 1.01
CA ALA A 187 10.64 2.44 0.72
C ALA A 187 12.11 2.88 0.93
N ILE A 188 12.61 3.69 0.03
CA ILE A 188 14.01 4.15 0.04
C ILE A 188 14.08 5.65 -0.22
N ASP A 189 15.02 6.29 0.42
CA ASP A 189 15.54 7.60 0.03
C ASP A 189 16.36 7.43 -1.26
N PHE A 190 15.77 7.82 -2.38
CA PHE A 190 16.36 7.56 -3.69
C PHE A 190 17.19 8.73 -4.22
N ASP A 191 16.99 9.94 -3.71
CA ASP A 191 17.78 11.11 -4.07
C ASP A 191 18.82 11.53 -3.02
N GLY A 192 18.82 10.87 -1.85
CA GLY A 192 19.86 11.03 -0.83
C GLY A 192 19.68 12.25 0.05
N ASP A 193 18.43 12.72 0.23
CA ASP A 193 18.13 13.86 1.10
C ASP A 193 17.94 13.50 2.58
N ASN A 194 18.05 12.19 2.92
CA ASN A 194 17.87 11.57 4.23
C ASN A 194 16.42 11.52 4.72
N ILE A 195 15.45 11.71 3.83
CA ILE A 195 14.02 11.58 4.13
C ILE A 195 13.40 10.60 3.11
N ILE A 196 12.60 9.67 3.57
CA ILE A 196 11.85 8.77 2.66
C ILE A 196 10.44 9.33 2.49
N ASP A 197 10.22 10.24 1.52
CA ASP A 197 8.91 10.83 1.25
C ASP A 197 8.25 10.24 0.01
N ILE A 198 7.51 9.15 0.17
CA ILE A 198 6.75 8.54 -0.93
C ILE A 198 5.45 9.29 -1.29
N TRP A 199 5.08 10.34 -0.56
CA TRP A 199 3.87 11.14 -0.81
C TRP A 199 4.13 12.29 -1.78
N ASN A 200 5.22 13.05 -1.56
CA ASN A 200 5.48 14.30 -2.27
C ASN A 200 6.77 14.24 -3.11
N ASN A 201 7.70 13.33 -2.76
CA ASN A 201 8.94 13.13 -3.49
C ASN A 201 8.82 12.02 -4.53
N SER A 202 8.76 12.41 -5.80
CA SER A 202 8.69 11.43 -6.89
C SER A 202 9.97 10.61 -7.08
N ASN A 203 11.15 11.05 -6.56
CA ASN A 203 12.34 10.20 -6.58
C ASN A 203 12.13 8.99 -5.69
N ASP A 204 11.72 9.22 -4.45
CA ASP A 204 11.52 8.16 -3.48
C ASP A 204 10.38 7.22 -3.89
N ALA A 205 9.28 7.78 -4.39
CA ALA A 205 8.17 6.97 -4.88
C ALA A 205 8.60 6.05 -6.05
N ILE A 206 9.35 6.57 -7.03
CA ILE A 206 9.87 5.82 -8.18
C ILE A 206 10.90 4.78 -7.71
N GLY A 207 11.87 5.20 -6.90
CA GLY A 207 12.90 4.32 -6.34
C GLY A 207 12.30 3.20 -5.50
N SER A 208 11.33 3.51 -4.65
CA SER A 208 10.65 2.54 -3.78
C SER A 208 9.83 1.52 -4.55
N VAL A 209 9.12 1.92 -5.62
CA VAL A 209 8.44 0.98 -6.52
C VAL A 209 9.45 0.04 -7.17
N ALA A 210 10.55 0.56 -7.71
CA ALA A 210 11.57 -0.25 -8.35
C ALA A 210 12.25 -1.20 -7.36
N ASN A 211 12.59 -0.73 -6.16
CA ASN A 211 13.14 -1.55 -5.09
C ASN A 211 12.18 -2.68 -4.67
N TYR A 212 10.88 -2.37 -4.53
CA TYR A 212 9.87 -3.38 -4.21
C TYR A 212 9.86 -4.52 -5.23
N PHE A 213 9.90 -4.21 -6.53
CA PHE A 213 9.96 -5.24 -7.56
C PHE A 213 11.25 -6.06 -7.51
N ALA A 214 12.40 -5.40 -7.31
CA ALA A 214 13.69 -6.08 -7.21
C ALA A 214 13.71 -7.06 -6.03
N GLU A 215 13.28 -6.63 -4.85
CA GLU A 215 13.20 -7.46 -3.64
C GLU A 215 12.18 -8.61 -3.77
N HIS A 216 11.19 -8.48 -4.66
CA HIS A 216 10.23 -9.54 -4.97
C HIS A 216 10.64 -10.42 -6.16
N GLY A 217 11.92 -10.38 -6.55
CA GLY A 217 12.47 -11.29 -7.54
C GLY A 217 12.23 -10.88 -8.99
N TRP A 218 12.04 -9.58 -9.26
CA TRP A 218 12.01 -9.08 -10.63
C TRP A 218 13.25 -9.54 -11.41
N GLN A 219 13.02 -10.08 -12.60
CA GLN A 219 14.09 -10.52 -13.48
C GLN A 219 14.12 -9.62 -14.71
N LYS A 220 15.21 -8.85 -14.81
CA LYS A 220 15.45 -8.00 -15.98
C LYS A 220 15.38 -8.81 -17.28
N ASP A 221 14.84 -8.22 -18.31
CA ASP A 221 14.73 -8.79 -19.68
C ASP A 221 13.89 -10.08 -19.79
N LYS A 222 13.15 -10.46 -18.73
CA LYS A 222 12.19 -11.56 -18.81
C LYS A 222 10.82 -11.04 -19.28
N PRO A 223 10.05 -11.86 -20.01
CA PRO A 223 8.71 -11.47 -20.45
C PRO A 223 7.78 -11.26 -19.26
N ILE A 224 7.03 -10.16 -19.28
CA ILE A 224 6.07 -9.78 -18.24
C ILE A 224 4.76 -10.56 -18.39
N ILE A 225 4.39 -10.88 -19.62
CA ILE A 225 3.18 -11.61 -19.96
C ILE A 225 3.48 -12.65 -21.04
N ALA A 226 2.72 -13.75 -21.04
CA ALA A 226 2.70 -14.70 -22.11
C ALA A 226 1.28 -14.78 -22.71
N LYS A 227 1.17 -14.81 -24.04
CA LYS A 227 -0.09 -15.10 -24.71
C LYS A 227 -0.40 -16.58 -24.52
N VAL A 228 -1.57 -16.88 -23.99
CA VAL A 228 -2.04 -18.25 -23.76
C VAL A 228 -3.22 -18.50 -24.67
N GLU A 229 -3.20 -19.62 -25.38
CA GLU A 229 -4.37 -20.15 -26.10
C GLU A 229 -5.05 -21.17 -25.22
N VAL A 230 -6.35 -20.97 -25.02
CA VAL A 230 -7.16 -21.86 -24.17
C VAL A 230 -7.97 -22.78 -25.10
N ASN A 231 -7.65 -24.08 -25.08
CA ASN A 231 -8.35 -25.09 -25.82
C ASN A 231 -9.22 -25.94 -24.89
N GLY A 232 -10.49 -26.16 -25.27
CA GLY A 232 -11.46 -26.97 -24.53
C GLY A 232 -12.01 -26.25 -23.28
N GLU A 233 -12.62 -27.02 -22.37
CA GLU A 233 -13.43 -26.50 -21.26
C GLU A 233 -12.73 -26.51 -19.89
N ARG A 234 -11.50 -27.06 -19.80
CA ARG A 234 -10.79 -27.23 -18.51
C ARG A 234 -10.52 -25.92 -17.77
N TYR A 235 -10.43 -24.81 -18.50
CA TYR A 235 -10.24 -23.49 -17.86
C TYR A 235 -11.39 -23.13 -16.91
N LYS A 236 -12.60 -23.67 -17.12
CA LYS A 236 -13.75 -23.42 -16.25
C LYS A 236 -13.51 -23.89 -14.82
N ASN A 237 -12.65 -24.89 -14.62
CA ASN A 237 -12.28 -25.40 -13.30
C ASN A 237 -11.42 -24.46 -12.46
N VAL A 238 -10.88 -23.40 -13.06
CA VAL A 238 -10.03 -22.40 -12.40
C VAL A 238 -10.68 -21.03 -12.32
N LEU A 239 -11.88 -20.86 -12.92
CA LEU A 239 -12.63 -19.62 -12.83
C LEU A 239 -13.19 -19.45 -11.41
N GLY A 240 -12.98 -18.28 -10.83
CA GLY A 240 -13.54 -17.94 -9.51
C GLY A 240 -12.79 -18.52 -8.30
N LYS A 241 -11.59 -19.03 -8.49
CA LYS A 241 -10.71 -19.47 -7.38
C LYS A 241 -9.84 -18.33 -6.91
#